data_4aaf33c43a73241e0b28f9ef6c5bfccd
#
_entry.id   4aaf33c43a73241e0b28f9ef6c5bfccd
#
_cell.length_a   1.000
_cell.length_b   1.000
_cell.length_c   1.000
_cell.angle_alpha   90.00
_cell.angle_beta   90.00
_cell.angle_gamma   90.00
#
_symmetry.space_group_name_H-M   'P 1'
#
loop_
_entity.id
_entity.type
_entity.pdbx_description
1 polymer ?
#
loop_
_entity_poly.entity_id
_entity_poly.type
_entity_poly.pdbx_seq_one_letter_code
_entity_poly.pdbx_strand_id
1 'polypeptide(L)'
;AKVRKELRRWLRRLHDELHVTSIFVTHDQEEALEVADRVVVINQGKIEQSGSPQQVWEQPASPFVYGFLGDVNLFHGRAHEGLVHLEGMQIDSPEHQAAQNAKAFAYVRPHDLDVERYAPGAGLDAEGRPRGIVAQLSRAIVVGPIARLELIPSQDHKPADNASPDSLIEAQIPAQQFKEQGFKEGETLVVTPRRARVFLDHAAGI
;
A
#
# COMPACT_ATOMS: atom_id res chain seq x y z
N ALA A 1 -1.25 -24.99 -4.80
CA ALA A 1 -1.34 -24.20 -3.56
C ALA A 1 -1.06 -25.03 -2.31
N LYS A 2 -1.81 -26.11 -2.01
CA LYS A 2 -1.67 -26.90 -0.76
C LYS A 2 -0.26 -27.48 -0.57
N VAL A 3 0.30 -28.11 -1.59
CA VAL A 3 1.65 -28.73 -1.55
C VAL A 3 2.76 -27.71 -1.28
N ARG A 4 2.69 -26.51 -1.88
CA ARG A 4 3.66 -25.43 -1.61
C ARG A 4 3.62 -24.98 -0.15
N LYS A 5 2.42 -24.82 0.41
CA LYS A 5 2.26 -24.43 1.81
C LYS A 5 2.77 -25.50 2.78
N GLU A 6 2.55 -26.78 2.46
CA GLU A 6 3.07 -27.89 3.26
C GLU A 6 4.60 -27.96 3.18
N LEU A 7 5.19 -27.72 1.99
CA LEU A 7 6.63 -27.70 1.79
C LEU A 7 7.30 -26.56 2.57
N ARG A 8 6.73 -25.35 2.52
CA ARG A 8 7.21 -24.19 3.29
C ARG A 8 7.24 -24.49 4.80
N ARG A 9 6.17 -25.06 5.32
CA ARG A 9 6.10 -25.45 6.74
C ARG A 9 7.11 -26.55 7.11
N TRP A 10 7.35 -27.47 6.19
CA TRP A 10 8.34 -28.52 6.39
C TRP A 10 9.77 -27.95 6.38
N LEU A 11 10.09 -27.07 5.43
CA LEU A 11 11.37 -26.37 5.37
C LEU A 11 11.63 -25.56 6.64
N ARG A 12 10.64 -24.84 7.14
CA ARG A 12 10.76 -24.09 8.39
C ARG A 12 11.08 -25.01 9.56
N ARG A 13 10.35 -26.10 9.72
CA ARG A 13 10.62 -27.09 10.79
C ARG A 13 12.00 -27.72 10.67
N LEU A 14 12.40 -28.09 9.47
CA LEU A 14 13.73 -28.67 9.22
C LEU A 14 14.85 -27.71 9.63
N HIS A 15 14.70 -26.43 9.31
CA HIS A 15 15.62 -25.38 9.72
C HIS A 15 15.69 -25.24 11.24
N ASP A 16 14.54 -25.21 11.90
CA ASP A 16 14.45 -25.10 13.35
C ASP A 16 15.04 -26.33 14.08
N GLU A 17 14.92 -27.53 13.51
CA GLU A 17 15.46 -28.77 14.07
C GLU A 17 16.97 -28.93 13.86
N LEU A 18 17.47 -28.58 12.68
CA LEU A 18 18.88 -28.82 12.32
C LEU A 18 19.81 -27.68 12.73
N HIS A 19 19.28 -26.49 13.04
CA HIS A 19 20.08 -25.30 13.40
C HIS A 19 21.18 -24.97 12.38
N VAL A 20 20.93 -25.20 11.09
CA VAL A 20 21.85 -24.92 10.00
C VAL A 20 21.55 -23.61 9.34
N THR A 21 22.58 -22.88 8.94
CA THR A 21 22.37 -21.70 8.09
C THR A 21 22.08 -22.16 6.66
N SER A 22 20.94 -21.78 6.14
CA SER A 22 20.54 -22.07 4.76
C SER A 22 20.23 -20.77 3.99
N ILE A 23 20.52 -20.77 2.70
CA ILE A 23 20.19 -19.67 1.80
C ILE A 23 19.15 -20.17 0.82
N PHE A 24 18.02 -19.49 0.80
CA PHE A 24 16.91 -19.78 -0.11
C PHE A 24 16.69 -18.60 -1.06
N VAL A 25 16.72 -18.87 -2.36
CA VAL A 25 16.49 -17.83 -3.39
C VAL A 25 15.13 -18.06 -4.03
N THR A 26 14.29 -17.05 -4.00
CA THR A 26 12.95 -17.10 -4.57
C THR A 26 12.56 -15.73 -5.12
N HIS A 27 11.63 -15.72 -6.07
CA HIS A 27 10.90 -14.52 -6.50
C HIS A 27 9.49 -14.45 -5.91
N ASP A 28 9.11 -15.46 -5.12
CA ASP A 28 7.83 -15.52 -4.43
C ASP A 28 7.97 -14.85 -3.05
N GLN A 29 7.30 -13.73 -2.89
CA GLN A 29 7.35 -12.90 -1.68
C GLN A 29 6.80 -13.63 -0.46
N GLU A 30 5.69 -14.38 -0.63
CA GLU A 30 5.07 -15.14 0.46
C GLU A 30 6.04 -16.21 0.96
N GLU A 31 6.77 -16.87 0.04
CA GLU A 31 7.77 -17.87 0.40
C GLU A 31 8.89 -17.24 1.24
N ALA A 32 9.42 -16.10 0.81
CA ALA A 32 10.47 -15.40 1.52
C ALA A 32 10.03 -14.97 2.92
N LEU A 33 8.85 -14.37 3.03
CA LEU A 33 8.33 -13.82 4.30
C LEU A 33 7.88 -14.92 5.28
N GLU A 34 7.40 -16.09 4.79
CA GLU A 34 6.96 -17.19 5.66
C GLU A 34 8.11 -18.07 6.18
N VAL A 35 9.21 -18.21 5.42
CA VAL A 35 10.24 -19.22 5.70
C VAL A 35 11.49 -18.61 6.34
N ALA A 36 11.87 -17.40 5.97
CA ALA A 36 13.14 -16.81 6.34
C ALA A 36 13.13 -16.15 7.72
N ASP A 37 14.26 -16.21 8.43
CA ASP A 37 14.52 -15.35 9.60
C ASP A 37 15.06 -13.99 9.17
N ARG A 38 15.71 -13.95 8.00
CA ARG A 38 16.25 -12.74 7.39
C ARG A 38 16.00 -12.74 5.90
N VAL A 39 15.42 -11.65 5.42
CA VAL A 39 15.15 -11.40 4.00
C VAL A 39 16.19 -10.42 3.46
N VAL A 40 16.71 -10.69 2.28
CA VAL A 40 17.56 -9.78 1.52
C VAL A 40 16.86 -9.52 0.18
N VAL A 41 16.44 -8.28 -0.05
CA VAL A 41 15.85 -7.86 -1.31
C VAL A 41 16.94 -7.35 -2.23
N ILE A 42 17.02 -7.92 -3.43
CA ILE A 42 18.04 -7.59 -4.42
C ILE A 42 17.34 -7.04 -5.67
N ASN A 43 17.85 -5.93 -6.18
CA ASN A 43 17.39 -5.30 -7.40
C ASN A 43 18.59 -4.86 -8.25
N GLN A 44 18.60 -5.21 -9.53
CA GLN A 44 19.69 -4.86 -10.47
C GLN A 44 21.11 -5.18 -9.93
N GLY A 45 21.25 -6.31 -9.22
CA GLY A 45 22.53 -6.74 -8.65
C GLY A 45 22.96 -6.02 -7.37
N LYS A 46 22.13 -5.14 -6.81
CA LYS A 46 22.40 -4.42 -5.57
C LYS A 46 21.42 -4.86 -4.46
N ILE A 47 21.89 -4.86 -3.23
CA ILE A 47 21.04 -5.08 -2.06
C ILE A 47 20.24 -3.78 -1.81
N GLU A 48 18.94 -3.87 -1.97
CA GLU A 48 18.00 -2.77 -1.65
C GLU A 48 17.72 -2.69 -0.15
N GLN A 49 17.47 -3.84 0.46
CA GLN A 49 17.17 -3.93 1.88
C GLN A 49 17.51 -5.30 2.43
N SER A 50 17.88 -5.35 3.70
CA SER A 50 18.03 -6.59 4.46
C SER A 50 17.47 -6.40 5.87
N GLY A 51 16.68 -7.37 6.35
CA GLY A 51 16.06 -7.31 7.67
C GLY A 51 15.24 -8.57 7.98
N SER A 52 14.57 -8.59 9.14
CA SER A 52 13.55 -9.61 9.39
C SER A 52 12.38 -9.45 8.43
N PRO A 53 11.59 -10.49 8.16
CA PRO A 53 10.38 -10.39 7.34
C PRO A 53 9.48 -9.23 7.75
N GLN A 54 9.26 -9.07 9.05
CA GLN A 54 8.45 -7.98 9.59
C GLN A 54 9.05 -6.60 9.30
N GLN A 55 10.36 -6.41 9.51
CA GLN A 55 11.02 -5.13 9.23
C GLN A 55 10.94 -4.75 7.75
N VAL A 56 11.18 -5.72 6.85
CA VAL A 56 11.14 -5.46 5.40
C VAL A 56 9.72 -5.13 4.94
N TRP A 57 8.71 -5.78 5.54
CA TRP A 57 7.30 -5.53 5.26
C TRP A 57 6.80 -4.18 5.78
N GLU A 58 7.10 -3.86 7.05
CA GLU A 58 6.56 -2.69 7.74
C GLU A 58 7.33 -1.40 7.44
N GLN A 59 8.64 -1.53 7.17
CA GLN A 59 9.57 -0.42 6.95
C GLN A 59 10.37 -0.59 5.65
N PRO A 60 9.70 -0.66 4.50
CA PRO A 60 10.39 -0.76 3.21
C PRO A 60 11.29 0.45 2.98
N ALA A 61 12.54 0.18 2.59
CA ALA A 61 13.57 1.21 2.44
C ALA A 61 13.42 2.03 1.15
N SER A 62 12.76 1.47 0.14
CA SER A 62 12.58 2.12 -1.16
C SER A 62 11.19 1.83 -1.77
N PRO A 63 10.76 2.65 -2.73
CA PRO A 63 9.58 2.38 -3.54
C PRO A 63 9.59 1.00 -4.18
N PHE A 64 10.77 0.56 -4.63
CA PHE A 64 10.95 -0.77 -5.21
C PHE A 64 10.60 -1.88 -4.20
N VAL A 65 11.15 -1.82 -3.00
CA VAL A 65 10.87 -2.82 -1.95
C VAL A 65 9.39 -2.81 -1.60
N TYR A 66 8.80 -1.63 -1.47
CA TYR A 66 7.38 -1.49 -1.14
C TYR A 66 6.47 -2.16 -2.17
N GLY A 67 6.66 -1.83 -3.46
CA GLY A 67 5.87 -2.39 -4.56
C GLY A 67 6.20 -3.86 -4.85
N PHE A 68 7.46 -4.27 -4.64
CA PHE A 68 7.87 -5.67 -4.82
C PHE A 68 7.16 -6.62 -3.83
N LEU A 69 6.86 -6.16 -2.62
CA LEU A 69 6.25 -6.98 -1.57
C LEU A 69 4.71 -7.10 -1.65
N GLY A 70 4.06 -6.48 -2.60
CA GLY A 70 2.61 -6.63 -2.79
C GLY A 70 1.97 -5.45 -3.50
N ASP A 71 0.66 -5.59 -3.76
CA ASP A 71 -0.13 -4.56 -4.43
C ASP A 71 -0.11 -3.24 -3.66
N VAL A 72 -0.06 -2.14 -4.39
CA VAL A 72 0.00 -0.79 -3.83
C VAL A 72 -0.78 0.21 -4.68
N ASN A 73 -1.39 1.16 -4.02
CA ASN A 73 -1.87 2.40 -4.65
C ASN A 73 -0.75 3.44 -4.59
N LEU A 74 -0.52 4.13 -5.68
CA LEU A 74 0.44 5.21 -5.78
C LEU A 74 -0.29 6.54 -5.96
N PHE A 75 -0.08 7.46 -5.02
CA PHE A 75 -0.59 8.81 -5.08
C PHE A 75 0.55 9.80 -5.25
N HIS A 76 0.39 10.73 -6.18
CA HIS A 76 1.36 11.76 -6.48
C HIS A 76 1.05 13.04 -5.69
N GLY A 77 2.08 13.77 -5.29
CA GLY A 77 1.87 15.01 -4.55
C GLY A 77 3.15 15.77 -4.25
N ARG A 78 3.05 16.64 -3.25
CA ARG A 78 4.16 17.48 -2.80
C ARG A 78 4.24 17.49 -1.29
N ALA A 79 5.46 17.35 -0.79
CA ALA A 79 5.78 17.44 0.63
C ALA A 79 6.24 18.86 0.98
N HIS A 80 5.69 19.40 2.04
CA HIS A 80 6.04 20.71 2.58
C HIS A 80 5.91 20.72 4.10
N GLU A 81 7.00 20.95 4.80
CA GLU A 81 7.04 21.10 6.28
C GLU A 81 6.30 19.99 7.05
N GLY A 82 6.52 18.74 6.66
CA GLY A 82 5.93 17.59 7.33
C GLY A 82 4.49 17.26 6.93
N LEU A 83 3.93 17.97 5.95
CA LEU A 83 2.65 17.65 5.30
C LEU A 83 2.89 17.23 3.86
N VAL A 84 2.13 16.26 3.40
CA VAL A 84 2.11 15.84 1.99
C VAL A 84 0.73 16.10 1.43
N HIS A 85 0.68 16.99 0.45
CA HIS A 85 -0.53 17.29 -0.32
C HIS A 85 -0.59 16.36 -1.52
N LEU A 86 -1.55 15.47 -1.51
CA LEU A 86 -1.83 14.52 -2.57
C LEU A 86 -3.13 14.94 -3.30
N GLU A 87 -3.47 14.27 -4.32
CA GLU A 87 -4.64 14.45 -5.19
C GLU A 87 -5.98 14.51 -4.42
N GLY A 88 -6.24 15.60 -3.72
CA GLY A 88 -7.47 15.81 -2.95
C GLY A 88 -7.43 15.37 -1.50
N MET A 89 -6.27 14.96 -0.99
CA MET A 89 -6.10 14.62 0.42
C MET A 89 -4.76 15.14 0.96
N GLN A 90 -4.63 15.15 2.29
CA GLN A 90 -3.41 15.50 3.00
C GLN A 90 -3.01 14.37 3.95
N ILE A 91 -1.72 14.10 4.03
CA ILE A 91 -1.14 13.10 4.92
C ILE A 91 -0.04 13.75 5.77
N ASP A 92 -0.04 13.48 7.06
CA ASP A 92 1.07 13.89 7.94
C ASP A 92 2.28 13.00 7.66
N SER A 93 3.44 13.60 7.49
CA SER A 93 4.71 12.92 7.22
C SER A 93 5.84 13.61 7.98
N PRO A 94 5.88 13.43 9.31
CA PRO A 94 6.84 14.14 10.16
C PRO A 94 8.30 13.85 9.82
N GLU A 95 8.59 12.72 9.18
CA GLU A 95 9.93 12.40 8.67
C GLU A 95 10.40 13.34 7.55
N HIS A 96 9.48 14.08 6.90
CA HIS A 96 9.78 15.03 5.82
C HIS A 96 9.59 16.48 6.24
N GLN A 97 9.82 16.81 7.52
CA GLN A 97 9.72 18.17 8.07
C GLN A 97 10.57 19.20 7.33
N ALA A 98 11.73 18.79 6.83
CA ALA A 98 12.65 19.67 6.09
C ALA A 98 12.27 19.86 4.61
N ALA A 99 11.23 19.17 4.11
CA ALA A 99 10.82 19.28 2.71
C ALA A 99 10.24 20.67 2.42
N GLN A 100 10.68 21.27 1.31
CA GLN A 100 10.21 22.56 0.82
C GLN A 100 9.60 22.36 -0.57
N ASN A 101 8.30 22.04 -0.62
CA ASN A 101 7.55 21.78 -1.85
C ASN A 101 8.19 20.72 -2.76
N ALA A 102 8.78 19.69 -2.15
CA ALA A 102 9.42 18.59 -2.87
C ALA A 102 8.38 17.66 -3.48
N LYS A 103 8.66 17.10 -4.66
CA LYS A 103 7.83 16.03 -5.22
C LYS A 103 7.80 14.86 -4.25
N ALA A 104 6.61 14.33 -4.01
CA ALA A 104 6.39 13.23 -3.09
C ALA A 104 5.48 12.18 -3.71
N PHE A 105 5.72 10.93 -3.31
CA PHE A 105 4.93 9.77 -3.71
C PHE A 105 4.46 9.07 -2.43
N ALA A 106 3.16 8.94 -2.28
CA ALA A 106 2.58 8.17 -1.18
C ALA A 106 2.14 6.80 -1.69
N TYR A 107 2.68 5.77 -1.06
CA TYR A 107 2.36 4.37 -1.32
C TYR A 107 1.43 3.86 -0.23
N VAL A 108 0.28 3.33 -0.63
CA VAL A 108 -0.74 2.83 0.29
C VAL A 108 -1.16 1.43 -0.14
N ARG A 109 -1.11 0.48 0.79
CA ARG A 109 -1.60 -0.88 0.50
C ARG A 109 -3.12 -0.89 0.42
N PRO A 110 -3.71 -1.75 -0.44
CA PRO A 110 -5.17 -1.85 -0.56
C PRO A 110 -5.90 -2.09 0.77
N HIS A 111 -5.30 -2.86 1.68
CA HIS A 111 -5.88 -3.13 3.00
C HIS A 111 -5.65 -2.03 4.04
N ASP A 112 -4.83 -1.03 3.73
CA ASP A 112 -4.61 0.16 4.57
C ASP A 112 -5.52 1.33 4.16
N LEU A 113 -6.51 1.08 3.31
CA LEU A 113 -7.54 2.04 2.94
C LEU A 113 -8.84 1.75 3.70
N ASP A 114 -9.38 2.77 4.35
CA ASP A 114 -10.75 2.77 4.84
C ASP A 114 -11.68 3.25 3.73
N VAL A 115 -12.86 2.65 3.66
CA VAL A 115 -13.88 2.98 2.65
C VAL A 115 -15.19 3.26 3.37
N GLU A 116 -15.75 4.43 3.12
CA GLU A 116 -17.03 4.87 3.69
C GLU A 116 -17.92 5.53 2.64
N ARG A 117 -19.23 5.65 2.94
CA ARG A 117 -20.14 6.36 2.06
C ARG A 117 -19.81 7.85 2.04
N TYR A 118 -19.92 8.44 0.85
CA TYR A 118 -19.84 9.89 0.73
C TYR A 118 -21.00 10.54 1.49
N ALA A 119 -20.64 11.41 2.42
CA ALA A 119 -21.56 12.28 3.15
C ALA A 119 -20.88 13.64 3.35
N PRO A 120 -21.63 14.72 3.60
CA PRO A 120 -21.02 16.01 3.97
C PRO A 120 -20.10 15.84 5.17
N GLY A 121 -18.80 16.15 4.98
CA GLY A 121 -17.75 15.96 5.98
C GLY A 121 -17.05 14.58 5.98
N ALA A 122 -17.48 13.62 5.17
CA ALA A 122 -16.75 12.37 5.00
C ALA A 122 -15.36 12.62 4.41
N GLY A 123 -14.35 11.90 4.94
CA GLY A 123 -12.96 12.07 4.52
C GLY A 123 -12.28 13.35 5.02
N LEU A 124 -12.90 14.08 5.95
CA LEU A 124 -12.27 15.24 6.62
C LEU A 124 -11.76 14.84 8.02
N ASP A 125 -10.68 15.48 8.45
CA ASP A 125 -10.23 15.37 9.84
C ASP A 125 -10.99 16.36 10.76
N ALA A 126 -10.63 16.37 12.06
CA ALA A 126 -11.25 17.24 13.05
C ALA A 126 -11.08 18.74 12.74
N GLU A 127 -10.07 19.11 11.99
CA GLU A 127 -9.76 20.47 11.55
C GLU A 127 -10.39 20.83 10.19
N GLY A 128 -11.16 19.89 9.59
CA GLY A 128 -11.81 20.07 8.29
C GLY A 128 -10.88 19.92 7.08
N ARG A 129 -9.68 19.35 7.27
CA ARG A 129 -8.74 19.10 6.16
C ARG A 129 -9.09 17.80 5.44
N PRO A 130 -8.97 17.75 4.11
CA PRO A 130 -9.28 16.52 3.37
C PRO A 130 -8.23 15.42 3.67
N ARG A 131 -8.71 14.29 4.15
CA ARG A 131 -7.90 13.09 4.45
C ARG A 131 -8.25 11.92 3.53
N GLY A 132 -9.32 12.03 2.79
CA GLY A 132 -9.81 11.00 1.89
C GLY A 132 -10.10 11.51 0.49
N ILE A 133 -10.07 10.59 -0.47
CA ILE A 133 -10.36 10.83 -1.87
C ILE A 133 -11.79 10.39 -2.15
N VAL A 134 -12.57 11.24 -2.81
CA VAL A 134 -13.89 10.89 -3.30
C VAL A 134 -13.75 10.08 -4.59
N ALA A 135 -14.33 8.90 -4.60
CA ALA A 135 -14.24 7.98 -5.73
C ALA A 135 -15.55 7.22 -5.96
N GLN A 136 -15.79 6.78 -7.17
CA GLN A 136 -16.94 5.95 -7.52
C GLN A 136 -16.54 4.48 -7.50
N LEU A 137 -17.33 3.63 -6.83
CA LEU A 137 -17.14 2.18 -6.87
C LEU A 137 -17.44 1.66 -8.27
N SER A 138 -16.40 1.25 -8.98
CA SER A 138 -16.52 0.68 -10.31
C SER A 138 -16.86 -0.80 -10.27
N ARG A 139 -16.21 -1.53 -9.36
CA ARG A 139 -16.36 -2.97 -9.24
C ARG A 139 -16.09 -3.45 -7.81
N ALA A 140 -16.82 -4.48 -7.40
CA ALA A 140 -16.59 -5.17 -6.14
C ALA A 140 -16.52 -6.69 -6.34
N ILE A 141 -15.47 -7.32 -5.85
CA ILE A 141 -15.26 -8.76 -5.95
C ILE A 141 -15.04 -9.32 -4.55
N VAL A 142 -15.93 -10.22 -4.12
CA VAL A 142 -15.78 -10.91 -2.83
C VAL A 142 -15.09 -12.25 -3.04
N VAL A 143 -13.91 -12.41 -2.44
CA VAL A 143 -13.11 -13.65 -2.49
C VAL A 143 -12.82 -14.12 -1.06
N GLY A 144 -13.53 -15.13 -0.62
CA GLY A 144 -13.40 -15.65 0.74
C GLY A 144 -13.68 -14.57 1.79
N PRO A 145 -12.74 -14.28 2.72
CA PRO A 145 -12.95 -13.32 3.80
C PRO A 145 -12.75 -11.85 3.38
N ILE A 146 -12.37 -11.57 2.14
CA ILE A 146 -11.99 -10.25 1.65
C ILE A 146 -12.89 -9.81 0.51
N ALA A 147 -13.32 -8.55 0.52
CA ALA A 147 -13.88 -7.83 -0.61
C ALA A 147 -12.81 -6.91 -1.21
N ARG A 148 -12.55 -7.06 -2.51
CA ARG A 148 -11.69 -6.19 -3.30
C ARG A 148 -12.56 -5.20 -4.03
N LEU A 149 -12.24 -3.91 -3.87
CA LEU A 149 -12.98 -2.80 -4.44
C LEU A 149 -12.08 -2.07 -5.43
N GLU A 150 -12.58 -1.83 -6.62
CA GLU A 150 -11.95 -1.00 -7.65
C GLU A 150 -12.73 0.32 -7.71
N LEU A 151 -12.06 1.43 -7.44
CA LEU A 151 -12.67 2.74 -7.34
C LEU A 151 -12.03 3.71 -8.34
N ILE A 152 -12.86 4.51 -9.00
CA ILE A 152 -12.43 5.55 -9.95
C ILE A 152 -12.48 6.89 -9.21
N PRO A 153 -11.35 7.61 -9.03
CA PRO A 153 -11.36 8.95 -8.44
C PRO A 153 -12.29 9.90 -9.19
N SER A 154 -13.03 10.73 -8.46
CA SER A 154 -13.88 11.78 -9.04
C SER A 154 -13.04 12.79 -9.83
N GLN A 155 -13.62 13.38 -10.88
CA GLN A 155 -12.90 14.27 -11.80
C GLN A 155 -12.29 15.50 -11.13
N ASP A 156 -12.91 15.97 -10.05
CA ASP A 156 -12.41 17.10 -9.24
C ASP A 156 -11.13 16.76 -8.45
N HIS A 157 -10.74 15.50 -8.45
CA HIS A 157 -9.57 14.96 -7.71
C HIS A 157 -8.60 14.24 -8.64
N LYS A 158 -8.69 14.48 -9.97
CA LYS A 158 -7.70 13.94 -10.92
C LYS A 158 -6.39 14.70 -10.79
N PRO A 159 -5.26 13.99 -10.81
CA PRO A 159 -3.94 14.63 -10.81
C PRO A 159 -3.77 15.57 -11.99
N ALA A 160 -3.16 16.72 -11.72
CA ALA A 160 -2.99 17.80 -12.70
C ALA A 160 -2.00 17.47 -13.83
N ASP A 161 -1.07 16.50 -13.62
CA ASP A 161 -0.05 16.14 -14.58
C ASP A 161 0.19 14.63 -14.60
N ASN A 162 -0.11 13.99 -15.76
CA ASN A 162 0.28 12.61 -16.11
C ASN A 162 -0.35 11.44 -15.34
N ALA A 163 -1.51 11.58 -14.73
CA ALA A 163 -2.26 10.38 -14.35
C ALA A 163 -2.75 9.68 -15.62
N SER A 164 -2.38 8.44 -15.75
CA SER A 164 -3.00 7.56 -16.75
C SER A 164 -4.52 7.60 -16.56
N PRO A 165 -5.31 7.57 -17.65
CA PRO A 165 -6.78 7.53 -17.56
C PRO A 165 -7.33 6.34 -16.73
N ASP A 166 -6.47 5.40 -16.39
CA ASP A 166 -6.75 4.13 -15.72
C ASP A 166 -6.24 4.06 -14.27
N SER A 167 -6.03 5.19 -13.57
CA SER A 167 -5.61 5.15 -12.17
C SER A 167 -6.78 4.75 -11.28
N LEU A 168 -7.05 3.43 -11.23
CA LEU A 168 -7.97 2.84 -10.28
C LEU A 168 -7.34 2.83 -8.89
N ILE A 169 -8.13 3.15 -7.88
CA ILE A 169 -7.78 2.90 -6.49
C ILE A 169 -8.28 1.51 -6.13
N GLU A 170 -7.40 0.65 -5.67
CA GLU A 170 -7.75 -0.67 -5.16
C GLU A 170 -7.84 -0.64 -3.64
N ALA A 171 -8.99 -1.01 -3.08
CA ALA A 171 -9.16 -1.18 -1.64
C ALA A 171 -9.54 -2.61 -1.29
N GLN A 172 -9.11 -3.06 -0.12
CA GLN A 172 -9.46 -4.38 0.43
C GLN A 172 -10.05 -4.20 1.81
N ILE A 173 -11.29 -4.64 1.98
CA ILE A 173 -11.99 -4.61 3.27
C ILE A 173 -12.50 -6.03 3.61
N PRO A 174 -12.79 -6.32 4.89
CA PRO A 174 -13.42 -7.58 5.27
C PRO A 174 -14.73 -7.79 4.51
N ALA A 175 -14.96 -9.00 4.01
CA ALA A 175 -16.20 -9.36 3.29
C ALA A 175 -17.45 -9.13 4.15
N GLN A 176 -17.34 -9.32 5.46
CA GLN A 176 -18.42 -9.03 6.40
C GLN A 176 -18.74 -7.52 6.43
N GLN A 177 -17.72 -6.66 6.52
CA GLN A 177 -17.89 -5.20 6.49
C GLN A 177 -18.53 -4.76 5.18
N PHE A 178 -18.09 -5.30 4.04
CA PHE A 178 -18.70 -5.02 2.73
C PHE A 178 -20.19 -5.36 2.71
N LYS A 179 -20.57 -6.51 3.26
CA LYS A 179 -21.96 -6.95 3.38
C LYS A 179 -22.79 -6.02 4.28
N GLU A 180 -22.26 -5.64 5.45
CA GLU A 180 -22.93 -4.78 6.42
C GLU A 180 -23.14 -3.37 5.85
N GLN A 181 -22.12 -2.85 5.17
CA GLN A 181 -22.19 -1.56 4.50
C GLN A 181 -23.11 -1.58 3.28
N GLY A 182 -23.22 -2.71 2.57
CA GLY A 182 -24.08 -2.86 1.40
C GLY A 182 -23.74 -1.91 0.26
N PHE A 183 -22.46 -1.65 0.03
CA PHE A 183 -21.98 -0.82 -1.09
C PHE A 183 -22.41 -1.39 -2.45
N LYS A 184 -22.75 -0.50 -3.37
CA LYS A 184 -23.17 -0.88 -4.73
C LYS A 184 -22.26 -0.26 -5.77
N GLU A 185 -22.05 -0.98 -6.86
CA GLU A 185 -21.36 -0.43 -8.03
C GLU A 185 -22.06 0.83 -8.53
N GLY A 186 -21.29 1.85 -8.88
CA GLY A 186 -21.76 3.19 -9.21
C GLY A 186 -21.94 4.12 -8.02
N GLU A 187 -21.84 3.63 -6.77
CA GLU A 187 -21.98 4.45 -5.57
C GLU A 187 -20.74 5.32 -5.35
N THR A 188 -20.94 6.56 -4.91
CA THR A 188 -19.85 7.46 -4.53
C THR A 188 -19.42 7.18 -3.10
N LEU A 189 -18.14 6.90 -2.92
CA LEU A 189 -17.51 6.54 -1.66
C LEU A 189 -16.35 7.51 -1.36
N VAL A 190 -15.89 7.50 -0.13
CA VAL A 190 -14.65 8.17 0.30
C VAL A 190 -13.65 7.12 0.72
N VAL A 191 -12.43 7.26 0.23
CA VAL A 191 -11.32 6.36 0.50
C VAL A 191 -10.26 7.11 1.29
N THR A 192 -9.98 6.65 2.51
CA THR A 192 -9.05 7.32 3.42
C THR A 192 -7.90 6.40 3.81
N PRO A 193 -6.64 6.78 3.59
CA PRO A 193 -5.50 6.00 4.03
C PRO A 193 -5.37 5.98 5.56
N ARG A 194 -5.32 4.80 6.16
CA ARG A 194 -4.95 4.61 7.56
C ARG A 194 -3.44 4.66 7.76
N ARG A 195 -2.73 4.16 6.77
CA ARG A 195 -1.26 4.12 6.74
C ARG A 195 -0.79 4.40 5.33
N ALA A 196 0.18 5.29 5.20
CA ALA A 196 0.87 5.56 3.94
C ALA A 196 2.38 5.58 4.17
N ARG A 197 3.14 5.19 3.16
CA ARG A 197 4.58 5.39 3.13
C ARG A 197 4.91 6.45 2.09
N VAL A 198 5.53 7.53 2.54
CA VAL A 198 5.91 8.64 1.66
C VAL A 198 7.38 8.51 1.28
N PHE A 199 7.66 8.70 0.00
CA PHE A 199 9.00 8.83 -0.53
C PHE A 199 9.09 10.16 -1.28
N LEU A 200 10.15 10.91 -1.02
CA LEU A 200 10.45 12.10 -1.81
C LEU A 200 11.15 11.69 -3.10
N ASP A 201 10.81 12.37 -4.19
CA ASP A 201 11.60 12.32 -5.41
C ASP A 201 12.90 13.12 -5.15
N HIS A 202 13.84 12.48 -4.52
CA HIS A 202 15.22 12.91 -4.67
C HIS A 202 15.57 12.54 -6.10
N ALA A 203 15.45 13.52 -7.00
CA ALA A 203 15.76 13.42 -8.41
C ALA A 203 16.76 12.29 -8.62
N ALA A 204 16.36 11.27 -9.36
CA ALA A 204 17.11 10.04 -9.55
C ALA A 204 18.60 10.38 -9.61
N GLY A 205 19.22 10.34 -8.48
CA GLY A 205 20.66 10.42 -8.34
C GLY A 205 21.17 9.06 -8.72
N ILE A 206 21.32 8.90 -10.06
CA ILE A 206 22.15 7.93 -10.77
C ILE A 206 21.72 6.47 -10.62
#